data_fb01da9dab41e4edd9a803df72aef3f8
#
_entry.id   fb01da9dab41e4edd9a803df72aef3f8
#
_cell.length_a   1.000
_cell.length_b   1.000
_cell.length_c   1.000
_cell.angle_alpha   90.00
_cell.angle_beta   90.00
_cell.angle_gamma   90.00
#
_symmetry.space_group_name_H-M   'P 1'
#
loop_
_entity.id
_entity.type
_entity.pdbx_description
1 polymer ?
#
loop_
_entity_poly.entity_id
_entity_poly.type
_entity_poly.pdbx_seq_one_letter_code
_entity_poly.pdbx_strand_id
1 'polypeptide(L)'
;CIRDRTKVDAKKDTDTKAVAKKSTETKATKKKNTQTIRIRLKTFDHKLIDLSAKEIVETAKRTGARVLGPIPLPTRKERFTILVSPHVDKDARDQYEIRTHKRLMDIVEPTDKTVDALMKLDLAAGVDVKIELN
;
A
#
# COMPACT_ATOMS: atom_id res chain seq x y z
N CYS A 1 66.83 43.72 -13.51
CA CYS A 1 66.32 45.09 -13.68
C CYS A 1 64.81 45.07 -13.54
N ILE A 2 64.47 45.61 -12.44
CA ILE A 2 63.50 46.70 -12.23
C ILE A 2 62.05 46.29 -12.41
N ARG A 3 61.33 46.20 -11.26
CA ARG A 3 60.29 47.10 -10.73
C ARG A 3 59.05 47.11 -11.57
N ASP A 4 57.91 46.96 -11.04
CA ASP A 4 57.15 47.64 -9.97
C ASP A 4 55.92 46.78 -9.68
N ARG A 5 55.62 46.41 -8.45
CA ARG A 5 55.00 47.27 -7.44
C ARG A 5 53.71 47.94 -7.93
N THR A 6 52.62 47.38 -7.54
CA THR A 6 51.52 48.08 -6.84
C THR A 6 50.55 47.02 -6.35
N LYS A 7 50.52 46.88 -5.09
CA LYS A 7 49.55 47.46 -4.15
C LYS A 7 48.16 46.90 -4.41
N VAL A 8 47.86 45.91 -3.57
CA VAL A 8 47.14 46.12 -2.30
C VAL A 8 45.88 46.95 -2.49
N ASP A 9 44.77 46.28 -2.38
CA ASP A 9 43.85 46.75 -1.36
C ASP A 9 43.01 45.58 -0.86
N ALA A 10 43.29 45.27 0.37
CA ALA A 10 42.41 44.56 1.22
C ALA A 10 41.16 45.38 1.46
N LYS A 11 40.03 44.85 1.13
CA LYS A 11 38.78 45.12 1.83
C LYS A 11 38.19 43.78 2.19
N LYS A 12 38.53 43.42 3.34
CA LYS A 12 37.74 43.10 4.51
C LYS A 12 36.37 43.72 4.38
N ASP A 13 35.42 42.92 4.08
CA ASP A 13 34.07 43.10 4.57
C ASP A 13 33.59 41.75 5.07
N THR A 14 33.73 41.63 6.31
CA THR A 14 33.00 40.78 7.23
C THR A 14 31.54 41.12 7.10
N ASP A 15 30.78 40.24 6.50
CA ASP A 15 29.37 40.12 6.80
C ASP A 15 29.07 38.67 7.17
N THR A 16 29.47 38.36 8.32
CA THR A 16 28.82 37.42 9.21
C THR A 16 27.47 37.98 9.59
N LYS A 17 26.46 37.16 9.38
CA LYS A 17 25.11 37.18 9.96
C LYS A 17 24.00 37.39 8.94
N ALA A 18 23.61 36.30 8.37
CA ALA A 18 22.20 35.97 8.30
C ALA A 18 22.07 34.46 8.41
N VAL A 19 22.21 33.94 9.59
CA VAL A 19 21.57 32.70 10.00
C VAL A 19 20.07 33.02 9.97
N ALA A 20 19.50 32.93 8.80
CA ALA A 20 18.08 32.82 8.66
C ALA A 20 17.68 31.51 9.34
N LYS A 21 17.18 31.62 10.55
CA LYS A 21 16.33 30.62 11.17
C LYS A 21 15.24 30.30 10.18
N LYS A 22 15.44 29.27 9.42
CA LYS A 22 14.40 28.61 8.66
C LYS A 22 13.53 27.94 9.71
N SER A 23 12.56 28.70 10.19
CA SER A 23 11.45 28.18 10.94
C SER A 23 10.88 27.02 10.12
N THR A 24 11.00 25.84 10.66
CA THR A 24 10.27 24.66 10.26
C THR A 24 8.79 25.00 10.47
N GLU A 25 8.16 25.58 9.49
CA GLU A 25 6.74 25.50 9.35
C GLU A 25 6.41 24.04 9.11
N THR A 26 6.12 23.37 10.19
CA THR A 26 5.30 22.18 10.17
C THR A 26 3.98 22.60 9.53
N LYS A 27 3.88 22.42 8.22
CA LYS A 27 2.61 22.43 7.53
C LYS A 27 1.74 21.39 8.24
N ALA A 28 0.94 21.86 9.16
CA ALA A 28 -0.23 21.14 9.62
C ALA A 28 -1.05 20.87 8.36
N THR A 29 -0.89 19.67 7.82
CA THR A 29 -1.75 19.16 6.78
C THR A 29 -3.16 19.16 7.37
N LYS A 30 -3.95 20.17 7.00
CA LYS A 30 -5.39 20.15 7.15
C LYS A 30 -5.82 18.76 6.71
N LYS A 31 -6.25 17.93 7.63
CA LYS A 31 -6.97 16.69 7.33
C LYS A 31 -8.23 17.12 6.58
N LYS A 32 -8.13 17.19 5.27
CA LYS A 32 -9.31 17.12 4.42
C LYS A 32 -9.96 15.80 4.78
N ASN A 33 -11.22 15.81 5.13
CA ASN A 33 -12.02 14.60 5.27
C ASN A 33 -12.09 13.96 3.88
N THR A 34 -11.02 13.33 3.47
CA THR A 34 -10.96 12.56 2.25
C THR A 34 -11.60 11.22 2.56
N GLN A 35 -12.77 11.01 2.02
CA GLN A 35 -13.40 9.69 2.06
C GLN A 35 -12.40 8.69 1.48
N THR A 36 -12.18 7.61 2.17
CA THR A 36 -11.32 6.53 1.72
C THR A 36 -12.09 5.22 1.71
N ILE A 37 -11.92 4.46 0.65
CA ILE A 37 -12.50 3.12 0.54
C ILE A 37 -11.40 2.12 0.83
N ARG A 38 -11.61 1.29 1.84
CA ARG A 38 -10.72 0.20 2.19
C ARG A 38 -11.25 -1.11 1.66
N ILE A 39 -10.46 -1.78 0.85
CA ILE A 39 -10.81 -3.06 0.23
C ILE A 39 -9.89 -4.14 0.80
N ARG A 40 -10.50 -5.18 1.34
CA ARG A 40 -9.79 -6.36 1.83
C ARG A 40 -10.19 -7.56 1.00
N LEU A 41 -9.20 -8.20 0.40
CA LEU A 41 -9.35 -9.42 -0.39
C LEU A 41 -8.90 -10.63 0.41
N LYS A 42 -9.64 -11.72 0.32
CA LYS A 42 -9.26 -13.02 0.88
C LYS A 42 -9.51 -14.11 -0.15
N THR A 43 -8.59 -15.05 -0.25
CA THR A 43 -8.75 -16.24 -1.08
C THR A 43 -7.79 -17.33 -0.64
N PHE A 44 -8.03 -18.52 -1.11
CA PHE A 44 -7.14 -19.68 -0.94
C PHE A 44 -6.10 -19.79 -2.06
N ASP A 45 -6.32 -19.14 -3.21
CA ASP A 45 -5.40 -19.15 -4.34
C ASP A 45 -4.67 -17.80 -4.49
N HIS A 46 -3.34 -17.86 -4.46
CA HIS A 46 -2.51 -16.67 -4.61
C HIS A 46 -2.56 -16.06 -6.02
N LYS A 47 -2.81 -16.85 -7.06
CA LYS A 47 -2.89 -16.36 -8.43
C LYS A 47 -4.16 -15.56 -8.66
N LEU A 48 -5.29 -16.07 -8.17
CA LEU A 48 -6.59 -15.42 -8.30
C LEU A 48 -6.62 -14.08 -7.56
N ILE A 49 -6.03 -13.99 -6.38
CA ILE A 49 -6.02 -12.73 -5.62
C ILE A 49 -5.21 -11.65 -6.33
N ASP A 50 -4.08 -12.02 -6.96
CA ASP A 50 -3.23 -11.06 -7.65
C ASP A 50 -3.89 -10.56 -8.95
N LEU A 51 -4.62 -11.41 -9.66
CA LEU A 51 -5.42 -11.02 -10.83
C LEU A 51 -6.54 -10.07 -10.42
N SER A 52 -7.35 -10.45 -9.44
CA SER A 52 -8.46 -9.62 -8.95
C SER A 52 -7.98 -8.28 -8.39
N ALA A 53 -6.83 -8.27 -7.70
CA ALA A 53 -6.23 -7.03 -7.22
C ALA A 53 -5.83 -6.09 -8.37
N LYS A 54 -5.29 -6.63 -9.47
CA LYS A 54 -4.96 -5.83 -10.66
C LYS A 54 -6.20 -5.25 -11.32
N GLU A 55 -7.25 -6.04 -11.50
CA GLU A 55 -8.52 -5.61 -12.09
C GLU A 55 -9.16 -4.45 -11.29
N ILE A 56 -9.16 -4.55 -9.96
CA ILE A 56 -9.65 -3.49 -9.08
C ILE A 56 -8.80 -2.22 -9.22
N VAL A 57 -7.47 -2.34 -9.23
CA VAL A 57 -6.55 -1.21 -9.37
C VAL A 57 -6.73 -0.53 -10.73
N GLU A 58 -6.86 -1.28 -11.81
CA GLU A 58 -7.09 -0.75 -13.16
C GLU A 58 -8.43 -0.02 -13.25
N THR A 59 -9.47 -0.59 -12.69
CA THR A 59 -10.82 0.02 -12.66
C THR A 59 -10.80 1.33 -11.86
N ALA A 60 -10.16 1.34 -10.70
CA ALA A 60 -10.05 2.54 -9.89
C ALA A 60 -9.20 3.63 -10.56
N LYS A 61 -8.12 3.27 -11.24
CA LYS A 61 -7.30 4.21 -12.03
C LYS A 61 -8.08 4.78 -13.23
N ARG A 62 -8.88 3.96 -13.90
CA ARG A 62 -9.71 4.39 -15.02
C ARG A 62 -10.73 5.44 -14.61
N THR A 63 -11.24 5.36 -13.38
CA THR A 63 -12.17 6.35 -12.83
C THR A 63 -11.51 7.59 -12.23
N GLY A 64 -10.17 7.63 -12.25
CA GLY A 64 -9.37 8.77 -11.77
C GLY A 64 -9.13 8.78 -10.27
N ALA A 65 -9.47 7.72 -9.54
CA ALA A 65 -9.19 7.60 -8.12
C ALA A 65 -7.72 7.25 -7.86
N ARG A 66 -7.21 7.72 -6.75
CA ARG A 66 -5.85 7.41 -6.30
C ARG A 66 -5.86 6.12 -5.50
N VAL A 67 -5.13 5.12 -5.96
CA VAL A 67 -5.01 3.83 -5.28
C VAL A 67 -3.68 3.74 -4.54
N LEU A 68 -3.76 3.44 -3.26
CA LEU A 68 -2.61 2.98 -2.47
C LEU A 68 -2.50 1.48 -2.67
N GLY A 69 -1.45 1.04 -3.34
CA GLY A 69 -1.24 -0.27 -3.95
C GLY A 69 -1.63 -1.47 -3.10
N PRO A 70 -1.83 -2.63 -3.73
CA PRO A 70 -2.18 -3.84 -3.01
C PRO A 70 -1.05 -4.22 -2.05
N ILE A 71 -1.35 -4.19 -0.74
CA ILE A 71 -0.43 -4.56 0.33
C ILE A 71 -0.65 -6.03 0.67
N PRO A 72 0.37 -6.89 0.54
CA PRO A 72 0.24 -8.27 0.97
C PRO A 72 0.21 -8.34 2.50
N LEU A 73 -0.80 -8.98 3.04
CA LEU A 73 -0.89 -9.28 4.46
C LEU A 73 -0.36 -10.70 4.73
N PRO A 74 0.05 -11.00 5.97
CA PRO A 74 0.52 -12.33 6.32
C PRO A 74 -0.49 -13.41 5.97
N THR A 75 -0.03 -14.48 5.32
CA THR A 75 -0.86 -15.63 4.96
C THR A 75 -1.13 -16.47 6.21
N ARG A 76 -2.40 -16.72 6.48
CA ARG A 76 -2.79 -17.63 7.55
C ARG A 76 -2.68 -19.06 7.05
N LYS A 77 -1.93 -19.88 7.78
CA LYS A 77 -1.75 -21.31 7.49
C LYS A 77 -2.41 -22.11 8.59
N GLU A 78 -3.34 -22.95 8.22
CA GLU A 78 -4.02 -23.87 9.12
C GLU A 78 -3.65 -25.30 8.70
N ARG A 79 -3.12 -26.07 9.62
CA ARG A 79 -2.68 -27.45 9.37
C ARG A 79 -3.58 -28.39 10.14
N PHE A 80 -4.05 -29.41 9.44
CA PHE A 80 -4.91 -30.45 9.98
C PHE A 80 -4.25 -31.80 9.76
N THR A 81 -4.24 -32.60 10.82
CA THR A 81 -3.79 -33.98 10.77
C THR A 81 -4.98 -34.87 11.06
N ILE A 82 -5.35 -35.74 10.11
CA ILE A 82 -6.51 -36.60 10.19
C ILE A 82 -6.06 -38.04 10.11
N LEU A 83 -6.65 -38.90 10.93
CA LEU A 83 -6.42 -40.33 10.86
C LEU A 83 -7.04 -40.90 9.59
N VAL A 84 -6.30 -41.73 8.87
CA VAL A 84 -6.76 -42.39 7.63
C VAL A 84 -7.74 -43.52 7.94
N SER A 85 -7.47 -44.28 9.02
CA SER A 85 -8.31 -45.40 9.44
C SER A 85 -9.30 -44.99 10.54
N PRO A 86 -10.57 -45.42 10.51
CA PRO A 86 -11.51 -45.23 11.59
C PRO A 86 -11.19 -46.05 12.84
N HIS A 87 -10.32 -47.06 12.71
CA HIS A 87 -9.99 -48.00 13.78
C HIS A 87 -8.54 -48.51 13.66
N VAL A 88 -7.85 -48.60 14.78
CA VAL A 88 -6.57 -49.30 15.05
C VAL A 88 -5.31 -48.62 14.51
N ASP A 89 -5.24 -48.18 13.29
CA ASP A 89 -3.99 -47.67 12.70
C ASP A 89 -3.80 -46.17 13.03
N LYS A 90 -3.07 -45.91 14.13
CA LYS A 90 -2.84 -44.55 14.65
C LYS A 90 -1.66 -43.86 13.94
N ASP A 91 -0.76 -44.59 13.30
CA ASP A 91 0.42 -44.04 12.66
C ASP A 91 0.12 -43.52 11.24
N ALA A 92 -0.90 -44.09 10.59
CA ALA A 92 -1.36 -43.63 9.27
C ALA A 92 -2.21 -42.35 9.42
N ARG A 93 -1.62 -41.21 9.03
CA ARG A 93 -2.27 -39.90 9.12
C ARG A 93 -2.11 -39.12 7.81
N ASP A 94 -3.19 -38.46 7.39
CA ASP A 94 -3.16 -37.51 6.31
C ASP A 94 -3.01 -36.08 6.87
N GLN A 95 -2.10 -35.33 6.29
CA GLN A 95 -1.87 -33.94 6.68
C GLN A 95 -2.36 -33.00 5.60
N TYR A 96 -3.22 -32.06 6.01
CA TYR A 96 -3.80 -31.04 5.13
C TYR A 96 -3.38 -29.67 5.59
N GLU A 97 -3.20 -28.76 4.65
CA GLU A 97 -2.89 -27.36 4.93
C GLU A 97 -3.83 -26.46 4.13
N ILE A 98 -4.49 -25.53 4.85
CA ILE A 98 -5.28 -24.46 4.25
C ILE A 98 -4.48 -23.17 4.36
N ARG A 99 -4.22 -22.51 3.23
CA ARG A 99 -3.55 -21.22 3.17
C ARG A 99 -4.56 -20.16 2.76
N THR A 100 -4.76 -19.17 3.64
CA THR A 100 -5.60 -18.02 3.35
C THR A 100 -4.71 -16.83 3.03
N HIS A 101 -4.72 -16.42 1.75
CA HIS A 101 -4.03 -15.23 1.28
C HIS A 101 -4.90 -14.00 1.49
N LYS A 102 -4.26 -12.89 1.88
CA LYS A 102 -4.95 -11.62 2.14
C LYS A 102 -4.23 -10.48 1.44
N ARG A 103 -5.01 -9.56 0.87
CA ARG A 103 -4.50 -8.30 0.32
C ARG A 103 -5.34 -7.14 0.85
N LEU A 104 -4.67 -6.03 1.08
CA LEU A 104 -5.30 -4.77 1.50
C LEU A 104 -4.99 -3.70 0.47
N MET A 105 -5.97 -2.93 0.10
CA MET A 105 -5.80 -1.74 -0.73
C MET A 105 -6.73 -0.64 -0.26
N ASP A 106 -6.24 0.60 -0.35
CA ASP A 106 -7.00 1.78 0.01
C ASP A 106 -7.16 2.68 -1.23
N ILE A 107 -8.38 3.08 -1.51
CA ILE A 107 -8.70 4.02 -2.57
C ILE A 107 -8.97 5.36 -1.93
N VAL A 108 -8.15 6.35 -2.27
CA VAL A 108 -8.23 7.72 -1.76
C VAL A 108 -8.97 8.58 -2.79
N GLU A 109 -9.85 9.45 -2.28
CA GLU A 109 -10.64 10.34 -3.12
C GLU A 109 -11.52 9.59 -4.14
N PRO A 110 -12.36 8.63 -3.68
CA PRO A 110 -13.26 7.96 -4.59
C PRO A 110 -14.30 8.94 -5.14
N THR A 111 -14.63 8.80 -6.41
CA THR A 111 -15.78 9.48 -7.02
C THR A 111 -16.97 8.53 -7.03
N ASP A 112 -18.19 9.05 -7.18
CA ASP A 112 -19.39 8.21 -7.31
C ASP A 112 -19.23 7.20 -8.44
N LYS A 113 -18.59 7.62 -9.54
CA LYS A 113 -18.26 6.73 -10.66
C LYS A 113 -17.32 5.58 -10.28
N THR A 114 -16.41 5.83 -9.31
CA THR A 114 -15.50 4.79 -8.83
C THR A 114 -16.27 3.73 -8.04
N VAL A 115 -17.19 4.17 -7.18
CA VAL A 115 -18.02 3.26 -6.38
C VAL A 115 -18.89 2.41 -7.30
N ASP A 116 -19.56 3.01 -8.27
CA ASP A 116 -20.40 2.31 -9.25
C ASP A 116 -19.60 1.31 -10.08
N ALA A 117 -18.40 1.70 -10.52
CA ALA A 117 -17.53 0.82 -11.29
C ALA A 117 -17.03 -0.37 -10.47
N LEU A 118 -16.72 -0.17 -9.18
CA LEU A 118 -16.33 -1.26 -8.28
C LEU A 118 -17.47 -2.21 -7.97
N MET A 119 -18.70 -1.69 -7.85
CA MET A 119 -19.90 -2.52 -7.64
C MET A 119 -20.28 -3.37 -8.87
N LYS A 120 -19.96 -2.88 -10.06
CA LYS A 120 -20.21 -3.57 -11.33
C LYS A 120 -19.08 -4.50 -11.76
N LEU A 121 -17.99 -4.52 -10.98
CA LEU A 121 -16.83 -5.35 -11.30
C LEU A 121 -17.13 -6.81 -10.99
N ASP A 122 -17.09 -7.66 -11.99
CA ASP A 122 -17.20 -9.10 -11.84
C ASP A 122 -15.84 -9.66 -11.42
N LEU A 123 -15.75 -10.07 -10.18
CA LEU A 123 -14.54 -10.70 -9.64
C LEU A 123 -14.64 -12.21 -9.69
N ALA A 124 -13.49 -12.88 -9.72
CA ALA A 124 -13.46 -14.33 -9.70
C ALA A 124 -14.18 -14.90 -8.47
N ALA A 125 -15.01 -15.91 -8.66
CA ALA A 125 -15.85 -16.51 -7.61
C ALA A 125 -15.09 -17.02 -6.38
N GLY A 126 -13.79 -17.31 -6.53
CA GLY A 126 -12.92 -17.77 -5.43
C GLY A 126 -12.35 -16.65 -4.52
N VAL A 127 -12.73 -15.40 -4.74
CA VAL A 127 -12.22 -14.25 -3.99
C VAL A 127 -13.34 -13.62 -3.15
N ASP A 128 -13.12 -13.57 -1.84
CA ASP A 128 -13.98 -12.84 -0.90
C ASP A 128 -13.50 -11.40 -0.79
N VAL A 129 -14.41 -10.45 -1.02
CA VAL A 129 -14.13 -9.01 -1.04
C VAL A 129 -14.93 -8.32 0.04
N LYS A 130 -14.23 -7.61 0.91
CA LYS A 130 -14.84 -6.71 1.90
C LYS A 130 -14.48 -5.27 1.57
N ILE A 131 -15.50 -4.44 1.43
CA ILE A 131 -15.38 -3.01 1.17
C ILE A 131 -15.86 -2.25 2.40
N GLU A 132 -14.98 -1.42 2.95
CA GLU A 132 -15.26 -0.56 4.10
C GLU A 132 -15.08 0.89 3.68
N LEU A 133 -16.06 1.74 3.95
CA LEU A 133 -15.99 3.20 3.75
C LEU A 133 -15.53 3.86 5.06
N ASN A 134 -14.47 4.66 4.99
CA ASN A 134 -13.93 5.44 6.10
C ASN A 134 -14.01 6.94 5.81
#